data_de453c9fa17bfa2e58323ec60ce1d6b3
#
_entry.id   de453c9fa17bfa2e58323ec60ce1d6b3
#
_cell.length_a   1.000
_cell.length_b   1.000
_cell.length_c   1.000
_cell.angle_alpha   90.00
_cell.angle_beta   90.00
_cell.angle_gamma   90.00
#
_symmetry.space_group_name_H-M   'P 1'
#
loop_
_entity.id
_entity.type
_entity.pdbx_description
1 polymer ?
#
loop_
_entity_poly.entity_id
_entity_poly.type
_entity_poly.pdbx_seq_one_letter_code
_entity_poly.pdbx_strand_id
1 'polypeptide(L)' 'MKAAIILLAGLVIFAFGSLFVLQGAGVVHWPPESFMINQREWIERGLVVALIGVALMLTAWRIRR' A
#
# COMPACT_ATOMS: atom_id res chain seq x y z
N MET A 1 4.58 -14.35 17.19
CA MET A 1 5.64 -14.06 16.23
C MET A 1 5.14 -13.98 14.79
N LYS A 2 4.39 -14.98 14.33
CA LYS A 2 3.84 -14.97 12.95
C LYS A 2 2.93 -13.77 12.73
N ALA A 3 2.07 -13.45 13.69
CA ALA A 3 1.16 -12.32 13.55
C ALA A 3 1.92 -10.99 13.41
N ALA A 4 3.02 -10.83 14.15
CA ALA A 4 3.82 -9.61 14.07
C ALA A 4 4.46 -9.44 12.68
N ILE A 5 4.96 -10.54 12.11
CA ILE A 5 5.57 -10.52 10.78
C ILE A 5 4.52 -10.18 9.72
N ILE A 6 3.34 -10.81 9.80
CA ILE A 6 2.26 -10.56 8.86
C ILE A 6 1.76 -9.12 8.99
N LEU A 7 1.62 -8.63 10.22
CA LEU A 7 1.19 -7.25 10.45
C LEU A 7 2.17 -6.26 9.85
N LEU A 8 3.47 -6.48 10.08
CA LEU A 8 4.50 -5.60 9.55
C LEU A 8 4.51 -5.61 8.02
N ALA A 9 4.41 -6.80 7.43
CA ALA A 9 4.34 -6.94 5.97
C ALA A 9 3.12 -6.22 5.41
N GLY A 10 1.96 -6.38 6.04
CA GLY A 10 0.74 -5.71 5.63
C GLY A 10 0.86 -4.19 5.71
N LEU A 11 1.48 -3.70 6.77
CA LEU A 11 1.69 -2.27 6.97
C LEU A 11 2.59 -1.69 5.87
N VAL A 12 3.69 -2.37 5.55
CA VAL A 12 4.61 -1.93 4.50
C VAL A 12 3.91 -1.93 3.14
N ILE A 13 3.18 -2.99 2.83
CA ILE A 13 2.45 -3.11 1.57
C ILE A 13 1.38 -2.01 1.47
N PHE A 14 0.67 -1.76 2.55
CA PHE A 14 -0.33 -0.69 2.61
C PHE A 14 0.30 0.67 2.36
N ALA A 15 1.46 0.93 2.97
CA ALA A 15 2.16 2.19 2.80
C ALA A 15 2.58 2.41 1.34
N PHE A 16 3.12 1.38 0.69
CA PHE A 16 3.49 1.48 -0.72
C PHE A 16 2.27 1.66 -1.62
N GLY A 17 1.20 0.93 -1.35
CA GLY A 17 -0.03 1.08 -2.11
C GLY A 17 -0.60 2.48 -2.02
N SER A 18 -0.61 3.04 -0.81
CA SER A 18 -1.07 4.42 -0.58
C SER A 18 -0.20 5.42 -1.32
N LEU A 19 1.12 5.22 -1.31
CA LEU A 19 2.05 6.08 -2.03
C LEU A 19 1.77 6.04 -3.54
N PHE A 20 1.53 4.87 -4.09
CA PHE A 20 1.23 4.72 -5.52
C PHE A 20 -0.05 5.46 -5.89
N VAL A 21 -1.08 5.37 -5.04
CA VAL A 21 -2.33 6.10 -5.27
C VAL A 21 -2.08 7.60 -5.26
N LEU A 22 -1.35 8.09 -4.28
CA LEU A 22 -1.08 9.52 -4.15
C LEU A 22 -0.25 10.04 -5.31
N GLN A 23 0.75 9.29 -5.76
CA GLN A 23 1.55 9.68 -6.91
C GLN A 23 0.73 9.62 -8.19
N GLY A 24 -0.06 8.58 -8.37
CA GLY A 24 -0.92 8.44 -9.54
C GLY A 24 -1.94 9.56 -9.66
N ALA A 25 -2.46 10.02 -8.52
CA ALA A 25 -3.41 11.13 -8.47
C ALA A 25 -2.73 12.50 -8.62
N GLY A 26 -1.40 12.54 -8.56
CA GLY A 26 -0.66 13.79 -8.67
C GLY A 26 -0.59 14.58 -7.38
N VAL A 27 -0.98 13.99 -6.26
CA VAL A 27 -0.92 14.65 -4.95
C VAL A 27 0.51 14.70 -4.44
N VAL A 28 1.25 13.60 -4.62
CA VAL A 28 2.66 13.51 -4.22
C VAL A 28 3.51 13.51 -5.47
N HIS A 29 4.39 14.50 -5.58
CA HIS A 29 5.27 14.69 -6.75
C HIS A 29 6.73 14.36 -6.43
N TRP A 30 6.94 13.53 -5.44
CA TRP A 30 8.30 13.16 -5.05
C TRP A 30 8.47 11.65 -5.15
N PRO A 31 9.50 11.17 -5.81
CA PRO A 31 10.47 11.99 -6.56
C PRO A 31 9.84 12.57 -7.82
N PRO A 32 10.23 13.78 -8.23
CA PRO A 32 9.61 14.45 -9.39
C PRO A 32 9.80 13.70 -10.71
N GLU A 33 10.75 12.78 -10.74
CA GLU A 33 11.05 11.98 -11.91
C GLU A 33 10.25 10.68 -11.95
N SER A 34 9.38 10.45 -10.95
CA SER A 34 8.61 9.22 -10.87
C SER A 34 7.63 9.12 -12.04
N PHE A 35 7.67 8.00 -12.74
CA PHE A 35 6.74 7.74 -13.82
C PHE A 35 5.33 7.45 -13.32
N MET A 36 5.15 7.32 -12.02
CA MET A 36 3.86 7.07 -11.40
C MET A 36 3.02 8.35 -11.24
N ILE A 37 3.68 9.51 -11.25
CA ILE A 37 2.99 10.79 -11.02
C ILE A 37 2.00 11.07 -12.14
N ASN A 38 0.77 11.39 -11.78
CA ASN A 38 -0.33 11.68 -12.70
C ASN A 38 -0.66 10.53 -13.65
N GLN A 39 -0.34 9.31 -13.23
CA GLN A 39 -0.65 8.10 -14.01
C GLN A 39 -1.84 7.38 -13.38
N ARG A 40 -2.97 7.45 -14.05
CA ARG A 40 -4.21 6.85 -13.54
C ARG A 40 -4.08 5.36 -13.24
N GLU A 41 -3.32 4.65 -14.04
CA GLU A 41 -3.08 3.22 -13.84
C GLU A 41 -2.49 2.94 -12.47
N TRP A 42 -1.68 3.84 -11.95
CA TRP A 42 -1.06 3.66 -10.65
C TRP A 42 -2.03 3.86 -9.49
N ILE A 43 -3.12 4.61 -9.71
CA ILE A 43 -4.18 4.71 -8.73
C ILE A 43 -4.81 3.35 -8.52
N GLU A 44 -5.17 2.67 -9.60
CA GLU A 44 -5.77 1.35 -9.54
C GLU A 44 -4.82 0.32 -8.93
N ARG A 45 -3.58 0.31 -9.37
CA ARG A 45 -2.58 -0.60 -8.86
C ARG A 45 -2.31 -0.35 -7.39
N GLY A 46 -2.22 0.92 -7.02
CA GLY A 46 -2.02 1.30 -5.62
C GLY A 46 -3.17 0.86 -4.73
N LEU A 47 -4.40 0.99 -5.23
CA LEU A 47 -5.57 0.54 -4.48
C LEU A 47 -5.54 -0.96 -4.24
N VAL A 48 -5.19 -1.74 -5.27
CA VAL A 48 -5.07 -3.20 -5.13
C VAL A 48 -4.01 -3.55 -4.09
N VAL A 49 -2.85 -2.91 -4.19
CA VAL A 49 -1.74 -3.15 -3.26
C VAL A 49 -2.14 -2.76 -1.84
N ALA A 50 -2.79 -1.61 -1.68
CA ALA A 50 -3.24 -1.15 -0.37
C ALA A 50 -4.27 -2.11 0.24
N LEU A 51 -5.19 -2.63 -0.58
CA LEU A 51 -6.19 -3.59 -0.12
C LEU A 51 -5.53 -4.90 0.33
N ILE A 52 -4.51 -5.34 -0.39
CA ILE A 52 -3.75 -6.53 0.01
C ILE A 52 -3.10 -6.28 1.37
N GLY A 53 -2.53 -5.10 1.58
CA GLY A 53 -1.94 -4.74 2.87
C GLY A 53 -2.95 -4.77 4.00
N VAL A 54 -4.14 -4.21 3.77
CA VAL A 54 -5.23 -4.24 4.75
C VAL A 54 -5.65 -5.67 5.06
N ALA A 55 -5.78 -6.51 4.03
CA ALA A 55 -6.15 -7.90 4.21
C ALA A 55 -5.13 -8.63 5.08
N LEU A 56 -3.84 -8.37 4.86
CA LEU A 56 -2.79 -8.98 5.68
C LEU A 56 -2.87 -8.49 7.12
N MET A 57 -3.13 -7.21 7.33
CA MET A 57 -3.26 -6.66 8.68
C MET A 57 -4.45 -7.27 9.41
N LEU A 58 -5.57 -7.45 8.73
CA LEU A 58 -6.75 -8.08 9.32
C LEU A 58 -6.49 -9.55 9.65
N THR A 59 -5.77 -10.24 8.77
CA THR A 59 -5.37 -11.63 9.02
C THR A 59 -4.49 -11.72 10.26
N ALA A 60 -3.52 -10.82 10.39
CA ALA A 60 -2.64 -10.77 11.54
C ALA A 60 -3.43 -10.53 12.82
N TRP A 61 -4.40 -9.63 12.76
CA TRP A 61 -5.24 -9.32 13.91
C TRP A 61 -6.06 -10.54 14.34
N ARG A 62 -6.60 -11.29 13.37
CA ARG A 62 -7.34 -12.51 13.66
C ARG A 62 -6.46 -13.59 14.29
N ILE A 63 -5.25 -13.74 13.79
CA ILE A 63 -4.31 -14.71 14.32
C ILE A 63 -3.96 -14.40 15.78
N ARG A 64 -3.86 -13.11 16.11
CA ARG A 64 -3.55 -12.70 17.49
C ARG A 64 -4.69 -12.95 18.47
N ARG A 65 -5.91 -13.01 17.98
CA ARG A 65 -7.06 -13.29 18.83
C ARG A 65 -7.11 -14.76 19.20
#